data_11f7ede52f1505b1fb6f86ae3c4e644a
#
_entry.id   11f7ede52f1505b1fb6f86ae3c4e644a
#
_cell.length_a   1.000
_cell.length_b   1.000
_cell.length_c   1.000
_cell.angle_alpha   90.00
_cell.angle_beta   90.00
_cell.angle_gamma   90.00
#
_symmetry.space_group_name_H-M   'P 1'
#
loop_
_entity.id
_entity.type
_entity.pdbx_description
1 polymer ?
#
loop_
_entity_poly.entity_id
_entity_poly.type
_entity_poly.pdbx_seq_one_letter_code
_entity_poly.pdbx_strand_id
1 'polypeptide(L)'
;MRDYVRTQHEEAVWNNIQFMESVHAKSYSTIFSTLHTKAEIEEIFEWTNNNEFLQYKAQKINEIYQSRDALKMKVASTMLETFLFYSGFFTPLYYLGNNKLANVA
;
A
#
# COMPACT_ATOMS: atom_id res chain seq x y z
N MET A 1 -7.27 12.09 -5.86
CA MET A 1 -8.63 11.61 -5.47
C MET A 1 -9.41 12.66 -4.71
N ARG A 2 -8.82 13.30 -3.69
CA ARG A 2 -9.48 14.34 -2.90
C ARG A 2 -10.06 15.48 -3.74
N ASP A 3 -9.39 15.93 -4.78
CA ASP A 3 -9.82 17.03 -5.66
C ASP A 3 -11.06 16.71 -6.52
N TYR A 4 -11.52 15.45 -6.49
CA TYR A 4 -12.68 14.97 -7.26
C TYR A 4 -13.87 14.60 -6.38
N VAL A 5 -13.90 15.10 -5.15
CA VAL A 5 -14.97 14.86 -4.17
C VAL A 5 -16.23 15.63 -4.57
N ARG A 6 -17.38 15.00 -4.43
CA ARG A 6 -18.68 15.59 -4.80
C ARG A 6 -19.52 16.00 -3.59
N THR A 7 -19.26 15.42 -2.43
CA THR A 7 -20.03 15.64 -1.21
C THR A 7 -19.13 15.73 0.01
N GLN A 8 -19.59 16.40 1.07
CA GLN A 8 -18.90 16.45 2.36
C GLN A 8 -18.69 15.05 2.98
N HIS A 9 -19.61 14.13 2.76
CA HIS A 9 -19.47 12.75 3.24
C HIS A 9 -18.36 12.01 2.51
N GLU A 10 -18.25 12.19 1.20
CA GLU A 10 -17.16 11.62 0.41
C GLU A 10 -15.81 12.21 0.85
N GLU A 11 -15.76 13.52 1.12
CA GLU A 11 -14.56 14.16 1.63
C GLU A 11 -14.13 13.57 2.99
N ALA A 12 -15.06 13.38 3.91
CA ALA A 12 -14.79 12.78 5.21
C ALA A 12 -14.21 11.36 5.08
N VAL A 13 -14.74 10.55 4.16
CA VAL A 13 -14.21 9.21 3.86
C VAL A 13 -12.78 9.28 3.35
N TRP A 14 -12.48 10.16 2.38
CA TRP A 14 -11.14 10.29 1.85
C TRP A 14 -10.12 10.82 2.87
N ASN A 15 -10.53 11.71 3.75
CA ASN A 15 -9.68 12.18 4.85
C ASN A 15 -9.34 11.02 5.81
N ASN A 16 -10.30 10.15 6.10
CA ASN A 16 -10.09 8.98 6.93
C ASN A 16 -9.14 7.99 6.27
N ILE A 17 -9.31 7.71 4.97
CA ILE A 17 -8.40 6.85 4.20
C ILE A 17 -6.98 7.43 4.22
N GLN A 18 -6.83 8.73 3.97
CA GLN A 18 -5.53 9.40 4.01
C GLN A 18 -4.85 9.29 5.39
N PHE A 19 -5.61 9.41 6.47
CA PHE A 19 -5.10 9.19 7.82
C PHE A 19 -4.62 7.75 8.00
N MET A 20 -5.42 6.75 7.59
CA MET A 20 -5.05 5.34 7.68
C MET A 20 -3.79 5.02 6.88
N GLU A 21 -3.59 5.61 5.70
CA GLU A 21 -2.35 5.45 4.93
C GLU A 21 -1.12 5.94 5.69
N SER A 22 -1.24 7.03 6.44
CA SER A 22 -0.13 7.50 7.29
C SER A 22 0.17 6.55 8.45
N VAL A 23 -0.86 5.91 9.00
CA VAL A 23 -0.71 4.86 10.03
C VAL A 23 -0.04 3.63 9.45
N HIS A 24 -0.45 3.18 8.25
CA HIS A 24 0.17 2.06 7.54
C HIS A 24 1.65 2.32 7.27
N ALA A 25 2.01 3.47 6.73
CA ALA A 25 3.40 3.83 6.46
C ALA A 25 4.27 3.78 7.71
N LYS A 26 3.78 4.30 8.85
CA LYS A 26 4.48 4.22 10.13
C LYS A 26 4.58 2.79 10.64
N SER A 27 3.52 2.00 10.53
CA SER A 27 3.48 0.62 10.98
C SER A 27 4.48 -0.24 10.22
N TYR A 28 4.50 -0.17 8.90
CA TYR A 28 5.48 -0.90 8.09
C TYR A 28 6.92 -0.45 8.38
N SER A 29 7.17 0.85 8.52
CA SER A 29 8.49 1.35 8.92
C SER A 29 8.94 0.76 10.25
N THR A 30 8.04 0.68 11.23
CA THR A 30 8.34 0.08 12.54
C THR A 30 8.60 -1.41 12.43
N ILE A 31 7.79 -2.15 11.65
CA ILE A 31 7.98 -3.59 11.41
C ILE A 31 9.36 -3.85 10.79
N PHE A 32 9.69 -3.16 9.71
CA PHE A 32 11.01 -3.31 9.06
C PHE A 32 12.15 -3.02 10.02
N SER A 33 12.08 -1.92 10.75
CA SER A 33 13.14 -1.53 11.70
C SER A 33 13.26 -2.47 12.91
N THR A 34 12.20 -3.22 13.23
CA THR A 34 12.20 -4.20 14.32
C THR A 34 12.74 -5.56 13.89
N LEU A 35 12.44 -5.96 12.66
CA LEU A 35 12.75 -7.29 12.15
C LEU A 35 14.09 -7.36 11.39
N HIS A 36 14.56 -6.25 10.87
CA HIS A 36 15.72 -6.20 9.99
C HIS A 36 16.73 -5.14 10.41
N THR A 37 17.98 -5.40 10.10
CA THR A 37 19.07 -4.41 10.20
C THR A 37 18.93 -3.35 9.09
N LYS A 38 19.56 -2.21 9.28
CA LYS A 38 19.57 -1.14 8.26
C LYS A 38 20.11 -1.62 6.91
N ALA A 39 21.15 -2.44 6.92
CA ALA A 39 21.74 -2.97 5.68
C ALA A 39 20.78 -3.88 4.92
N GLU A 40 20.06 -4.77 5.62
CA GLU A 40 19.04 -5.64 5.01
C GLU A 40 17.87 -4.81 4.44
N ILE A 41 17.46 -3.75 5.13
CA ILE A 41 16.42 -2.84 4.62
C ILE A 41 16.88 -2.15 3.33
N GLU A 42 18.12 -1.66 3.28
CA GLU A 42 18.69 -1.04 2.08
C GLU A 42 18.74 -2.04 0.91
N GLU A 43 19.15 -3.28 1.15
CA GLU A 43 19.15 -4.35 0.13
C GLU A 43 17.75 -4.66 -0.40
N ILE A 44 16.73 -4.72 0.47
CA ILE A 44 15.34 -4.93 0.07
C ILE A 44 14.84 -3.78 -0.82
N PHE A 45 15.16 -2.54 -0.46
CA PHE A 45 14.78 -1.38 -1.29
C PHE A 45 15.51 -1.36 -2.63
N GLU A 46 16.79 -1.71 -2.65
CA GLU A 46 17.55 -1.83 -3.90
C GLU A 46 16.96 -2.92 -4.80
N TRP A 47 16.63 -4.08 -4.26
CA TRP A 47 15.94 -5.15 -4.99
C TRP A 47 14.59 -4.67 -5.54
N THR A 48 13.80 -3.95 -4.74
CA THR A 48 12.52 -3.41 -5.15
C THR A 48 12.67 -2.41 -6.31
N ASN A 49 13.66 -1.53 -6.25
CA ASN A 49 13.94 -0.56 -7.30
C ASN A 49 14.39 -1.22 -8.62
N ASN A 50 15.08 -2.33 -8.53
CA ASN A 50 15.59 -3.06 -9.69
C ASN A 50 14.61 -4.11 -10.23
N ASN A 51 13.48 -4.35 -9.55
CA ASN A 51 12.48 -5.32 -10.00
C ASN A 51 11.55 -4.71 -11.06
N GLU A 52 11.74 -5.12 -12.30
CA GLU A 52 11.00 -4.58 -13.46
C GLU A 52 9.48 -4.71 -13.33
N PHE A 53 8.98 -5.82 -12.77
CA PHE A 53 7.55 -6.04 -12.61
C PHE A 53 6.94 -5.10 -11.57
N LEU A 54 7.63 -4.87 -10.44
CA LEU A 54 7.18 -3.94 -9.42
C LEU A 54 7.20 -2.51 -9.95
N GLN A 55 8.26 -2.12 -10.66
CA GLN A 55 8.39 -0.80 -11.26
C GLN A 55 7.31 -0.58 -12.34
N TYR A 56 7.06 -1.57 -13.20
CA TYR A 56 5.99 -1.51 -14.18
C TYR A 56 4.61 -1.34 -13.53
N LYS A 57 4.32 -2.10 -12.47
CA LYS A 57 3.05 -1.99 -11.72
C LYS A 57 2.89 -0.59 -11.12
N ALA A 58 3.92 -0.08 -10.44
CA ALA A 58 3.91 1.25 -9.83
C ALA A 58 3.72 2.35 -10.88
N GLN A 59 4.41 2.25 -12.03
CA GLN A 59 4.26 3.19 -13.13
C GLN A 59 2.82 3.19 -13.68
N LYS A 60 2.23 2.02 -13.93
CA LYS A 60 0.86 1.92 -14.47
C LYS A 60 -0.19 2.49 -13.53
N ILE A 61 -0.06 2.23 -12.25
CA ILE A 61 -0.95 2.83 -11.23
C ILE A 61 -0.81 4.35 -11.21
N ASN A 62 0.43 4.84 -11.24
CA ASN A 62 0.70 6.27 -11.25
C ASN A 62 0.17 6.98 -12.51
N GLU A 63 0.33 6.38 -13.68
CA GLU A 63 -0.26 6.87 -14.95
C GLU A 63 -1.79 7.03 -14.84
N ILE A 64 -2.47 6.06 -14.22
CA ILE A 64 -3.92 6.13 -14.00
C ILE A 64 -4.27 7.28 -13.06
N TYR A 65 -3.55 7.44 -11.96
CA TYR A 65 -3.79 8.54 -11.02
C TYR A 65 -3.50 9.92 -11.61
N GLN A 66 -2.56 10.02 -12.54
CA GLN A 66 -2.26 11.26 -13.25
C GLN A 66 -3.21 11.55 -14.43
N SER A 67 -4.02 10.59 -14.85
CA SER A 67 -4.94 10.74 -15.98
C SER A 67 -6.05 11.78 -15.78
N ARG A 68 -6.29 12.23 -14.56
CA ARG A 68 -7.39 13.12 -14.15
C ARG A 68 -8.80 12.57 -14.43
N ASP A 69 -8.91 11.28 -14.72
CA ASP A 69 -10.18 10.58 -14.89
C ASP A 69 -10.61 10.01 -13.53
N ALA A 70 -11.56 10.69 -12.88
CA ALA A 70 -12.02 10.32 -11.55
C ALA A 70 -12.58 8.89 -11.46
N LEU A 71 -13.23 8.41 -12.53
CA LEU A 71 -13.77 7.05 -12.56
C LEU A 71 -12.65 6.02 -12.63
N LYS A 72 -11.70 6.20 -13.55
CA LYS A 72 -10.52 5.31 -13.65
C LYS A 72 -9.72 5.28 -12.35
N MET A 73 -9.51 6.44 -11.72
CA MET A 73 -8.80 6.53 -10.44
C MET A 73 -9.53 5.74 -9.35
N LYS A 74 -10.86 5.87 -9.23
CA LYS A 74 -11.66 5.14 -8.24
C LYS A 74 -11.64 3.63 -8.49
N VAL A 75 -11.80 3.20 -9.73
CA VAL A 75 -11.71 1.78 -10.10
C VAL A 75 -10.31 1.23 -9.81
N ALA A 76 -9.26 1.95 -10.20
CA ALA A 76 -7.88 1.52 -9.93
C ALA A 76 -7.60 1.41 -8.42
N SER A 77 -8.06 2.36 -7.60
CA SER A 77 -7.96 2.26 -6.15
C SER A 77 -8.68 1.04 -5.60
N THR A 78 -9.91 0.79 -6.03
CA THR A 78 -10.66 -0.40 -5.60
C THR A 78 -9.92 -1.69 -5.96
N MET A 79 -9.40 -1.79 -7.17
CA MET A 79 -8.61 -2.96 -7.61
C MET A 79 -7.30 -3.11 -6.83
N LEU A 80 -6.63 -2.01 -6.52
CA LEU A 80 -5.41 -2.02 -5.71
C LEU A 80 -5.70 -2.55 -4.31
N GLU A 81 -6.69 -1.99 -3.64
CA GLU A 81 -7.01 -2.29 -2.24
C GLU A 81 -7.62 -3.69 -2.04
N THR A 82 -8.45 -4.14 -2.98
CA THR A 82 -9.18 -5.40 -2.82
C THR A 82 -8.52 -6.60 -3.46
N PHE A 83 -7.69 -6.39 -4.47
CA PHE A 83 -7.10 -7.49 -5.25
C PHE A 83 -5.57 -7.50 -5.20
N LEU A 84 -4.92 -6.38 -5.53
CA LEU A 84 -3.45 -6.36 -5.66
C LEU A 84 -2.73 -6.47 -4.32
N PHE A 85 -3.34 -6.03 -3.23
CA PHE A 85 -2.76 -6.15 -1.88
C PHE A 85 -2.97 -7.51 -1.24
N TYR A 86 -3.88 -8.33 -1.73
CA TYR A 86 -4.20 -9.63 -1.14
C TYR A 86 -3.01 -10.57 -1.07
N SER A 87 -2.15 -10.55 -2.08
CA SER A 87 -0.91 -11.34 -2.08
C SER A 87 0.06 -10.92 -0.97
N GLY A 88 0.08 -9.64 -0.61
CA GLY A 88 0.87 -9.11 0.49
C GLY A 88 0.36 -9.55 1.87
N PHE A 89 -0.94 -9.69 2.02
CA PHE A 89 -1.56 -10.15 3.28
C PHE A 89 -1.34 -11.63 3.58
N PHE A 90 -1.02 -12.43 2.57
CA PHE A 90 -0.72 -13.85 2.76
C PHE A 90 0.44 -14.07 3.76
N THR A 91 1.50 -13.31 3.64
CA THR A 91 2.69 -13.48 4.47
C THR A 91 2.42 -13.30 5.97
N PRO A 92 1.85 -12.17 6.45
CA PRO A 92 1.53 -12.02 7.86
C PRO A 92 0.51 -13.05 8.35
N LEU A 93 -0.50 -13.39 7.54
CA LEU A 93 -1.49 -14.43 7.89
C LEU A 93 -0.86 -15.82 8.00
N TYR A 94 0.09 -16.16 7.13
CA TYR A 94 0.84 -17.40 7.22
C TYR A 94 1.65 -17.49 8.52
N TYR A 95 2.32 -16.40 8.91
CA TYR A 95 3.05 -16.36 10.18
C TYR A 95 2.12 -16.43 11.38
N LEU A 96 0.97 -15.76 11.35
CA LEU A 96 -0.04 -15.87 12.40
C LEU A 96 -0.54 -17.32 12.55
N GLY A 97 -0.83 -18.00 11.45
CA GLY A 97 -1.23 -19.41 11.45
C GLY A 97 -0.17 -20.36 12.05
N ASN A 98 1.08 -19.93 12.07
CA ASN A 98 2.21 -20.62 12.71
C ASN A 98 2.58 -20.05 14.10
N ASN A 99 1.69 -19.31 14.75
CA ASN A 99 1.87 -18.65 16.05
C ASN A 99 3.07 -17.68 16.08
N LYS A 100 3.36 -17.02 14.96
CA LYS A 100 4.42 -16.01 14.85
C LYS A 100 3.83 -14.70 14.39
N LEU A 101 4.45 -13.60 14.80
CA LEU A 101 4.08 -12.23 14.39
C LEU A 101 2.58 -11.90 14.57
N ALA A 102 1.95 -12.37 15.65
CA ALA A 102 0.51 -12.20 15.91
C ALA A 102 0.04 -10.74 15.91
N ASN A 103 0.94 -9.79 16.19
CA ASN A 103 0.63 -8.36 16.21
C ASN A 103 0.81 -7.66 14.85
N VAL A 104 1.19 -8.41 13.81
CA VAL A 104 1.42 -7.88 12.44
C VAL A 104 0.28 -8.24 11.49
N ALA A 105 -0.45 -9.32 11.79
CA ALA A 105 -1.55 -9.85 10.97
C ALA A 105 -2.90 -9.17 11.24
#